data_4a60ed2c8fb9c081d169384af8b424d7
#
_entry.id   4a60ed2c8fb9c081d169384af8b424d7
#
_cell.length_a   1.000
_cell.length_b   1.000
_cell.length_c   1.000
_cell.angle_alpha   90.00
_cell.angle_beta   90.00
_cell.angle_gamma   90.00
#
_symmetry.space_group_name_H-M   'P 1'
#
loop_
_entity.id
_entity.type
_entity.pdbx_description
1 polymer ?
#
loop_
_entity_poly.entity_id
_entity_poly.type
_entity_poly.pdbx_seq_one_letter_code
_entity_poly.pdbx_strand_id
1 'polypeptide(L)'
;MASRSIERAQRFATTHGIPKTYGAYEELVADPAVEVVYIAAPHSEHARLTLLAISAGKHVLVEKPIALNADEARAIAAAARSAGVFVMEAMWSRYLPQTDVASQLIDDGALGDIRLVTADFGERLPIDPAGRGYSPKLGGGALLDLGVYPVWFASFVLGAPKSVSATGSLTATGVDEQSALVLDYASGAQALLSTNLLVQTPGVAVASGSDARIEFDPLFLMPGGFQVVSAHSDERLVWRDASGLRGRDGLAWEAAAVAQHIADGLTESPLHPLDRSISMMEIIDEGRRQVGYHP
;
A
#
# COMPACT_ATOMS: atom_id res chain seq x y z
N MET A 1 -6.62 -17.89 -13.86
CA MET A 1 -6.92 -17.81 -12.40
C MET A 1 -6.43 -19.08 -11.70
N ALA A 2 -5.63 -18.96 -10.62
CA ALA A 2 -5.20 -20.08 -9.81
C ALA A 2 -5.74 -19.98 -8.38
N SER A 3 -5.96 -21.12 -7.74
CA SER A 3 -6.30 -21.25 -6.34
C SER A 3 -5.77 -22.60 -5.83
N ARG A 4 -5.59 -22.74 -4.51
CA ARG A 4 -5.27 -24.03 -3.86
C ARG A 4 -6.35 -25.12 -4.04
N SER A 5 -7.50 -24.77 -4.62
CA SER A 5 -8.58 -25.69 -4.98
C SER A 5 -9.05 -25.33 -6.39
N ILE A 6 -9.03 -26.31 -7.27
CA ILE A 6 -9.48 -26.15 -8.67
C ILE A 6 -10.97 -25.76 -8.71
N GLU A 7 -11.80 -26.27 -7.80
CA GLU A 7 -13.22 -25.96 -7.74
C GLU A 7 -13.44 -24.47 -7.36
N ARG A 8 -12.59 -23.92 -6.48
CA ARG A 8 -12.63 -22.47 -6.15
C ARG A 8 -12.21 -21.64 -7.35
N ALA A 9 -11.13 -22.03 -8.04
CA ALA A 9 -10.68 -21.33 -9.24
C ALA A 9 -11.77 -21.34 -10.32
N GLN A 10 -12.41 -22.48 -10.56
CA GLN A 10 -13.49 -22.63 -11.56
C GLN A 10 -14.71 -21.79 -11.22
N ARG A 11 -15.17 -21.79 -9.95
CA ARG A 11 -16.32 -20.95 -9.54
C ARG A 11 -16.03 -19.46 -9.80
N PHE A 12 -14.87 -18.98 -9.40
CA PHE A 12 -14.49 -17.59 -9.63
C PHE A 12 -14.39 -17.29 -11.13
N ALA A 13 -13.74 -18.16 -11.89
CA ALA A 13 -13.59 -18.01 -13.33
C ALA A 13 -14.94 -17.97 -14.07
N THR A 14 -15.89 -18.80 -13.68
CA THR A 14 -17.25 -18.81 -14.25
C THR A 14 -17.96 -17.47 -13.98
N THR A 15 -17.85 -16.94 -12.76
CA THR A 15 -18.47 -15.66 -12.38
C THR A 15 -17.92 -14.48 -13.19
N HIS A 16 -16.62 -14.51 -13.50
CA HIS A 16 -15.90 -13.40 -14.13
C HIS A 16 -15.49 -13.64 -15.59
N GLY A 17 -15.95 -14.73 -16.21
CA GLY A 17 -15.66 -15.02 -17.61
C GLY A 17 -14.18 -15.33 -17.89
N ILE A 18 -13.43 -15.87 -16.89
CA ILE A 18 -12.01 -16.16 -17.04
C ILE A 18 -11.82 -17.49 -17.76
N PRO A 19 -11.11 -17.54 -18.89
CA PRO A 19 -11.12 -18.73 -19.78
C PRO A 19 -10.28 -19.89 -19.25
N LYS A 20 -9.28 -19.65 -18.36
CA LYS A 20 -8.34 -20.69 -17.93
C LYS A 20 -8.17 -20.71 -16.40
N THR A 21 -8.20 -21.90 -15.82
CA THR A 21 -8.08 -22.13 -14.38
C THR A 21 -6.99 -23.18 -14.09
N TYR A 22 -6.37 -23.02 -12.90
CA TYR A 22 -5.31 -23.91 -12.43
C TYR A 22 -5.60 -24.31 -11.00
N GLY A 23 -5.31 -25.55 -10.65
CA GLY A 23 -5.48 -26.12 -9.30
C GLY A 23 -4.30 -25.86 -8.36
N ALA A 24 -3.17 -25.42 -8.93
CA ALA A 24 -1.95 -25.08 -8.22
C ALA A 24 -1.36 -23.76 -8.78
N TYR A 25 -0.62 -23.04 -7.95
CA TYR A 25 0.05 -21.80 -8.36
C TYR A 25 1.21 -22.09 -9.31
N GLU A 26 1.88 -23.22 -9.10
CA GLU A 26 2.98 -23.74 -9.94
C GLU A 26 2.53 -23.97 -11.38
N GLU A 27 1.32 -24.48 -11.59
CA GLU A 27 0.73 -24.67 -12.92
C GLU A 27 0.49 -23.33 -13.64
N LEU A 28 0.03 -22.31 -12.90
CA LEU A 28 -0.21 -21.00 -13.46
C LEU A 28 1.09 -20.35 -13.91
N VAL A 29 2.12 -20.35 -13.07
CA VAL A 29 3.40 -19.71 -13.40
C VAL A 29 4.18 -20.47 -14.47
N ALA A 30 3.93 -21.78 -14.64
CA ALA A 30 4.51 -22.59 -15.71
C ALA A 30 3.88 -22.34 -17.09
N ASP A 31 2.70 -21.70 -17.15
CA ASP A 31 2.05 -21.42 -18.43
C ASP A 31 2.77 -20.30 -19.19
N PRO A 32 3.29 -20.55 -20.40
CA PRO A 32 3.97 -19.54 -21.21
C PRO A 32 3.06 -18.39 -21.67
N ALA A 33 1.72 -18.60 -21.68
CA ALA A 33 0.77 -17.56 -22.02
C ALA A 33 0.50 -16.55 -20.87
N VAL A 34 1.01 -16.82 -19.66
CA VAL A 34 0.94 -15.89 -18.53
C VAL A 34 2.22 -15.05 -18.52
N GLU A 35 2.09 -13.77 -18.71
CA GLU A 35 3.20 -12.81 -18.68
C GLU A 35 3.30 -12.10 -17.33
N VAL A 36 2.14 -11.75 -16.76
CA VAL A 36 2.02 -11.00 -15.48
C VAL A 36 1.17 -11.80 -14.50
N VAL A 37 1.60 -11.88 -13.25
CA VAL A 37 0.85 -12.51 -12.16
C VAL A 37 0.41 -11.45 -11.16
N TYR A 38 -0.91 -11.31 -10.95
CA TYR A 38 -1.47 -10.53 -9.86
C TYR A 38 -1.69 -11.42 -8.65
N ILE A 39 -1.05 -11.08 -7.52
CA ILE A 39 -1.10 -11.83 -6.27
C ILE A 39 -2.04 -11.14 -5.29
N ALA A 40 -3.23 -11.70 -5.12
CA ALA A 40 -4.28 -11.25 -4.18
C ALA A 40 -4.59 -12.37 -3.17
N ALA A 41 -3.56 -12.93 -2.57
CA ALA A 41 -3.61 -13.96 -1.54
C ALA A 41 -3.65 -13.29 -0.13
N PRO A 42 -3.78 -14.03 0.98
CA PRO A 42 -3.50 -13.50 2.31
C PRO A 42 -2.07 -12.97 2.42
N HIS A 43 -1.84 -11.96 3.25
CA HIS A 43 -0.53 -11.30 3.40
C HIS A 43 0.62 -12.29 3.64
N SER A 44 0.36 -13.35 4.41
CA SER A 44 1.36 -14.42 4.69
C SER A 44 1.83 -15.20 3.45
N GLU A 45 1.15 -15.08 2.33
CA GLU A 45 1.50 -15.77 1.09
C GLU A 45 2.18 -14.85 0.06
N HIS A 46 2.18 -13.53 0.29
CA HIS A 46 2.65 -12.56 -0.69
C HIS A 46 4.10 -12.81 -1.10
N ALA A 47 5.02 -12.91 -0.14
CA ALA A 47 6.43 -13.12 -0.42
C ALA A 47 6.66 -14.46 -1.14
N ARG A 48 6.10 -15.55 -0.64
CA ARG A 48 6.29 -16.88 -1.23
C ARG A 48 5.79 -16.95 -2.67
N LEU A 49 4.59 -16.42 -2.94
CA LEU A 49 4.00 -16.46 -4.28
C LEU A 49 4.69 -15.50 -5.25
N THR A 50 5.16 -14.35 -4.75
CA THR A 50 5.95 -13.42 -5.55
C THR A 50 7.27 -14.05 -5.99
N LEU A 51 7.99 -14.67 -5.06
CA LEU A 51 9.24 -15.36 -5.38
C LEU A 51 9.03 -16.56 -6.32
N LEU A 52 7.91 -17.28 -6.19
CA LEU A 52 7.53 -18.34 -7.11
C LEU A 52 7.33 -17.79 -8.54
N ALA A 53 6.60 -16.68 -8.69
CA ALA A 53 6.36 -16.06 -9.99
C ALA A 53 7.67 -15.51 -10.61
N ILE A 54 8.51 -14.84 -9.81
CA ILE A 54 9.83 -14.34 -10.24
C ILE A 54 10.70 -15.49 -10.74
N SER A 55 10.76 -16.62 -10.02
CA SER A 55 11.58 -17.78 -10.39
C SER A 55 11.13 -18.42 -11.71
N ALA A 56 9.88 -18.21 -12.09
CA ALA A 56 9.32 -18.64 -13.39
C ALA A 56 9.44 -17.56 -14.50
N GLY A 57 10.14 -16.45 -14.21
CA GLY A 57 10.35 -15.34 -15.17
C GLY A 57 9.09 -14.51 -15.42
N LYS A 58 8.12 -14.50 -14.47
CA LYS A 58 6.89 -13.73 -14.62
C LYS A 58 7.03 -12.35 -13.99
N HIS A 59 6.44 -11.34 -14.64
CA HIS A 59 6.20 -10.04 -14.00
C HIS A 59 5.15 -10.17 -12.90
N VAL A 60 5.22 -9.31 -11.87
CA VAL A 60 4.35 -9.44 -10.70
C VAL A 60 3.75 -8.09 -10.29
N LEU A 61 2.45 -8.10 -10.03
CA LEU A 61 1.75 -7.13 -9.22
C LEU A 61 1.32 -7.84 -7.93
N VAL A 62 1.85 -7.43 -6.79
CA VAL A 62 1.51 -8.05 -5.49
C VAL A 62 0.72 -7.09 -4.62
N GLU A 63 -0.39 -7.56 -4.04
CA GLU A 63 -1.22 -6.77 -3.12
C GLU A 63 -0.41 -6.23 -1.94
N LYS A 64 -0.88 -5.08 -1.46
CA LYS A 64 -0.35 -4.45 -0.24
C LYS A 64 -0.77 -5.22 1.02
N PRO A 65 0.06 -5.24 2.05
CA PRO A 65 1.48 -4.88 2.04
C PRO A 65 2.28 -5.87 1.20
N ILE A 66 3.38 -5.43 0.61
CA ILE A 66 4.20 -6.27 -0.28
C ILE A 66 4.60 -7.61 0.34
N ALA A 67 4.77 -7.64 1.68
CA ALA A 67 5.22 -8.78 2.47
C ALA A 67 4.78 -8.65 3.94
N LEU A 68 5.13 -9.61 4.80
CA LEU A 68 4.87 -9.55 6.24
C LEU A 68 5.86 -8.66 7.02
N ASN A 69 7.05 -8.44 6.46
CA ASN A 69 8.15 -7.69 7.07
C ASN A 69 9.14 -7.18 6.02
N ALA A 70 10.06 -6.33 6.46
CA ALA A 70 11.07 -5.72 5.59
C ALA A 70 12.07 -6.72 5.01
N ASP A 71 12.39 -7.80 5.71
CA ASP A 71 13.32 -8.82 5.20
C ASP A 71 12.73 -9.60 4.02
N GLU A 72 11.45 -9.95 4.09
CA GLU A 72 10.73 -10.54 2.96
C GLU A 72 10.64 -9.56 1.77
N ALA A 73 10.38 -8.27 2.03
CA ALA A 73 10.35 -7.23 1.00
C ALA A 73 11.72 -7.08 0.32
N ARG A 74 12.82 -7.11 1.09
CA ARG A 74 14.19 -7.11 0.56
C ARG A 74 14.48 -8.34 -0.31
N ALA A 75 14.02 -9.52 0.13
CA ALA A 75 14.18 -10.75 -0.63
C ALA A 75 13.45 -10.68 -1.99
N ILE A 76 12.23 -10.15 -2.02
CA ILE A 76 11.47 -9.90 -3.25
C ILE A 76 12.24 -8.95 -4.17
N ALA A 77 12.69 -7.79 -3.66
CA ALA A 77 13.39 -6.80 -4.45
C ALA A 77 14.71 -7.35 -5.04
N ALA A 78 15.48 -8.09 -4.24
CA ALA A 78 16.71 -8.71 -4.69
C ALA A 78 16.46 -9.76 -5.79
N ALA A 79 15.44 -10.61 -5.62
CA ALA A 79 15.07 -11.62 -6.61
C ALA A 79 14.58 -10.98 -7.92
N ALA A 80 13.73 -9.94 -7.85
CA ALA A 80 13.22 -9.21 -9.01
C ALA A 80 14.36 -8.60 -9.83
N ARG A 81 15.26 -7.88 -9.17
CA ARG A 81 16.43 -7.24 -9.80
C ARG A 81 17.38 -8.27 -10.42
N SER A 82 17.61 -9.40 -9.73
CA SER A 82 18.46 -10.49 -10.25
C SER A 82 17.86 -11.19 -11.47
N ALA A 83 16.54 -11.37 -11.50
CA ALA A 83 15.83 -12.03 -12.60
C ALA A 83 15.52 -11.06 -13.76
N GLY A 84 15.65 -9.75 -13.57
CA GLY A 84 15.29 -8.73 -14.56
C GLY A 84 13.80 -8.70 -14.90
N VAL A 85 12.93 -9.11 -13.96
CA VAL A 85 11.47 -9.08 -14.12
C VAL A 85 10.87 -7.87 -13.40
N PHE A 86 9.76 -7.37 -13.94
CA PHE A 86 9.02 -6.28 -13.31
C PHE A 86 8.28 -6.77 -12.05
N VAL A 87 8.45 -6.06 -10.94
CA VAL A 87 7.69 -6.29 -9.71
C VAL A 87 7.18 -4.96 -9.16
N MET A 88 5.93 -4.91 -8.76
CA MET A 88 5.28 -3.74 -8.19
C MET A 88 4.38 -4.13 -7.03
N GLU A 89 4.46 -3.39 -5.91
CA GLU A 89 3.45 -3.42 -4.87
C GLU A 89 2.17 -2.71 -5.33
N ALA A 90 1.03 -3.33 -5.11
CA ALA A 90 -0.29 -2.77 -5.43
C ALA A 90 -0.70 -1.68 -4.41
N MET A 91 0.14 -0.66 -4.27
CA MET A 91 -0.19 0.55 -3.51
C MET A 91 -1.02 1.48 -4.40
N TRP A 92 -2.23 1.07 -4.71
CA TRP A 92 -3.11 1.69 -5.69
C TRP A 92 -3.33 3.20 -5.50
N SER A 93 -3.30 3.66 -4.22
CA SER A 93 -3.43 5.07 -3.88
C SER A 93 -2.35 5.95 -4.54
N ARG A 94 -1.17 5.38 -4.85
CA ARG A 94 -0.09 6.10 -5.55
C ARG A 94 -0.44 6.42 -7.00
N TYR A 95 -1.27 5.58 -7.62
CA TYR A 95 -1.59 5.66 -9.05
C TYR A 95 -2.89 6.43 -9.32
N LEU A 96 -3.55 6.95 -8.29
CA LEU A 96 -4.74 7.76 -8.44
C LEU A 96 -4.41 9.15 -9.01
N PRO A 97 -5.25 9.72 -9.89
CA PRO A 97 -5.02 11.04 -10.48
C PRO A 97 -4.80 12.15 -9.46
N GLN A 98 -5.51 12.14 -8.32
CA GLN A 98 -5.29 13.13 -7.26
C GLN A 98 -3.89 13.06 -6.66
N THR A 99 -3.32 11.86 -6.56
CA THR A 99 -1.97 11.68 -6.01
C THR A 99 -0.91 12.18 -6.97
N ASP A 100 -1.12 11.99 -8.27
CA ASP A 100 -0.21 12.49 -9.30
C ASP A 100 -0.16 14.00 -9.32
N VAL A 101 -1.33 14.67 -9.29
CA VAL A 101 -1.40 16.13 -9.23
C VAL A 101 -0.83 16.68 -7.91
N ALA A 102 -1.11 16.01 -6.78
CA ALA A 102 -0.53 16.39 -5.49
C ALA A 102 1.00 16.25 -5.48
N SER A 103 1.55 15.19 -6.11
CA SER A 103 3.00 15.04 -6.28
C SER A 103 3.61 16.22 -7.00
N GLN A 104 3.04 16.61 -8.13
CA GLN A 104 3.53 17.77 -8.90
C GLN A 104 3.52 19.05 -8.06
N LEU A 105 2.45 19.33 -7.31
CA LEU A 105 2.38 20.51 -6.43
C LEU A 105 3.43 20.48 -5.31
N ILE A 106 3.70 19.30 -4.74
CA ILE A 106 4.73 19.13 -3.71
C ILE A 106 6.12 19.32 -4.33
N ASP A 107 6.39 18.72 -5.48
CA ASP A 107 7.69 18.78 -6.18
C ASP A 107 7.97 20.20 -6.69
N ASP A 108 6.95 20.95 -7.11
CA ASP A 108 7.03 22.37 -7.50
C ASP A 108 7.19 23.34 -6.31
N GLY A 109 7.16 22.81 -5.07
CA GLY A 109 7.33 23.59 -3.85
C GLY A 109 6.11 24.44 -3.46
N ALA A 110 4.92 24.13 -3.98
CA ALA A 110 3.70 24.91 -3.72
C ALA A 110 3.30 24.95 -2.23
N LEU A 111 3.80 24.03 -1.40
CA LEU A 111 3.55 24.02 0.03
C LEU A 111 4.63 24.75 0.86
N GLY A 112 5.75 25.15 0.23
CA GLY A 112 6.95 25.61 0.93
C GLY A 112 7.62 24.48 1.72
N ASP A 113 8.23 24.81 2.86
CA ASP A 113 8.87 23.84 3.77
C ASP A 113 7.81 22.98 4.48
N ILE A 114 7.65 21.72 4.08
CA ILE A 114 6.71 20.81 4.75
C ILE A 114 7.22 20.47 6.14
N ARG A 115 6.39 20.71 7.16
CA ARG A 115 6.73 20.53 8.58
C ARG A 115 5.91 19.47 9.29
N LEU A 116 4.68 19.22 8.84
CA LEU A 116 3.79 18.28 9.49
C LEU A 116 2.98 17.50 8.45
N VAL A 117 2.97 16.18 8.62
CA VAL A 117 2.04 15.27 7.93
C VAL A 117 1.15 14.63 8.97
N THR A 118 -0.16 14.59 8.72
CA THR A 118 -1.11 13.82 9.54
C THR A 118 -1.90 12.89 8.63
N ALA A 119 -2.08 11.64 9.03
CA ALA A 119 -2.95 10.71 8.31
C ALA A 119 -3.54 9.66 9.26
N ASP A 120 -4.81 9.31 9.01
CA ASP A 120 -5.47 8.23 9.73
C ASP A 120 -6.20 7.29 8.76
N PHE A 121 -6.24 6.02 9.10
CA PHE A 121 -7.15 5.08 8.47
C PHE A 121 -7.52 3.94 9.42
N GLY A 122 -8.81 3.84 9.72
CA GLY A 122 -9.38 2.80 10.55
C GLY A 122 -10.69 2.29 9.98
N GLU A 123 -10.90 1.00 10.04
CA GLU A 123 -12.15 0.33 9.70
C GLU A 123 -12.57 -0.60 10.85
N ARG A 124 -13.87 -0.61 11.16
CA ARG A 124 -14.40 -1.59 12.09
C ARG A 124 -14.53 -2.94 11.39
N LEU A 125 -13.54 -3.81 11.61
CA LEU A 125 -13.60 -5.18 11.11
C LEU A 125 -14.40 -6.09 12.08
N PRO A 126 -15.17 -7.07 11.56
CA PRO A 126 -15.78 -8.10 12.41
C PRO A 126 -14.68 -8.86 13.17
N ILE A 127 -14.89 -9.03 14.49
CA ILE A 127 -13.93 -9.77 15.33
C ILE A 127 -14.04 -11.27 14.97
N ASP A 128 -13.05 -11.75 14.24
CA ASP A 128 -12.91 -13.16 13.88
C ASP A 128 -11.43 -13.58 14.07
N PRO A 129 -11.10 -14.34 15.12
CA PRO A 129 -9.73 -14.78 15.38
C PRO A 129 -9.10 -15.60 14.24
N ALA A 130 -9.90 -16.23 13.39
CA ALA A 130 -9.44 -16.96 12.20
C ALA A 130 -9.44 -16.10 10.94
N GLY A 131 -10.07 -14.92 10.97
CA GLY A 131 -10.18 -14.01 9.85
C GLY A 131 -8.88 -13.26 9.56
N ARG A 132 -8.77 -12.72 8.36
CA ARG A 132 -7.54 -12.07 7.85
C ARG A 132 -7.06 -10.88 8.72
N GLY A 133 -7.97 -10.13 9.34
CA GLY A 133 -7.62 -8.97 10.16
C GLY A 133 -7.07 -9.33 11.54
N TYR A 134 -7.42 -10.53 12.06
CA TYR A 134 -7.13 -10.93 13.44
C TYR A 134 -6.19 -12.14 13.56
N SER A 135 -5.97 -12.89 12.47
CA SER A 135 -5.14 -14.09 12.49
C SER A 135 -3.67 -13.76 12.23
N PRO A 136 -2.74 -14.01 13.19
CA PRO A 136 -1.31 -13.84 12.96
C PRO A 136 -0.80 -14.74 11.82
N LYS A 137 -1.39 -15.94 11.65
CA LYS A 137 -1.04 -16.86 10.57
C LYS A 137 -1.34 -16.33 9.17
N LEU A 138 -2.25 -15.37 9.05
CA LEU A 138 -2.64 -14.75 7.79
C LEU A 138 -2.00 -13.37 7.59
N GLY A 139 -1.17 -12.92 8.54
CA GLY A 139 -0.60 -11.58 8.51
C GLY A 139 -1.60 -10.52 8.94
N GLY A 140 -2.41 -10.80 9.99
CA GLY A 140 -3.36 -9.84 10.56
C GLY A 140 -2.66 -8.71 11.30
N GLY A 141 -3.45 -7.71 11.69
CA GLY A 141 -3.03 -6.52 12.41
C GLY A 141 -3.39 -5.23 11.69
N ALA A 142 -3.67 -4.19 12.47
CA ALA A 142 -4.05 -2.88 11.97
C ALA A 142 -2.95 -2.25 11.11
N LEU A 143 -1.70 -2.32 11.55
CA LEU A 143 -0.56 -1.71 10.85
C LEU A 143 -0.34 -2.30 9.46
N LEU A 144 -0.43 -3.63 9.32
CA LEU A 144 -0.25 -4.28 8.02
C LEU A 144 -1.43 -4.03 7.08
N ASP A 145 -2.68 -4.16 7.56
CA ASP A 145 -3.84 -4.11 6.67
C ASP A 145 -4.29 -2.67 6.35
N LEU A 146 -4.31 -1.80 7.35
CA LEU A 146 -4.84 -0.44 7.24
C LEU A 146 -3.75 0.63 7.40
N GLY A 147 -2.84 0.45 8.37
CA GLY A 147 -1.77 1.38 8.69
C GLY A 147 -0.75 1.58 7.57
N VAL A 148 -0.68 0.62 6.66
CA VAL A 148 0.14 0.75 5.45
C VAL A 148 -0.21 2.00 4.63
N TYR A 149 -1.47 2.46 4.64
CA TYR A 149 -1.89 3.67 3.91
C TYR A 149 -1.43 4.97 4.56
N PRO A 150 -1.63 5.23 5.87
CA PRO A 150 -1.01 6.38 6.54
C PRO A 150 0.52 6.38 6.44
N VAL A 151 1.18 5.21 6.59
CA VAL A 151 2.64 5.08 6.44
C VAL A 151 3.05 5.41 4.99
N TRP A 152 2.32 4.90 3.99
CA TRP A 152 2.54 5.24 2.60
C TRP A 152 2.43 6.76 2.37
N PHE A 153 1.39 7.41 2.89
CA PHE A 153 1.20 8.86 2.69
C PHE A 153 2.36 9.67 3.29
N ALA A 154 2.81 9.34 4.50
CA ALA A 154 3.96 9.99 5.10
C ALA A 154 5.25 9.75 4.28
N SER A 155 5.47 8.52 3.82
CA SER A 155 6.60 8.17 2.94
C SER A 155 6.52 8.86 1.57
N PHE A 156 5.32 9.03 1.03
CA PHE A 156 5.06 9.75 -0.22
C PHE A 156 5.47 11.22 -0.12
N VAL A 157 5.11 11.88 0.99
CA VAL A 157 5.34 13.32 1.18
C VAL A 157 6.75 13.64 1.71
N LEU A 158 7.26 12.85 2.66
CA LEU A 158 8.48 13.19 3.42
C LEU A 158 9.64 12.19 3.19
N GLY A 159 9.40 11.07 2.50
CA GLY A 159 10.41 10.03 2.31
C GLY A 159 10.62 9.16 3.56
N ALA A 160 11.85 8.68 3.77
CA ALA A 160 12.20 7.82 4.89
C ALA A 160 12.40 8.63 6.19
N PRO A 161 11.81 8.23 7.33
CA PRO A 161 12.00 8.92 8.60
C PRO A 161 13.38 8.58 9.21
N LYS A 162 13.84 9.45 10.11
CA LYS A 162 15.02 9.23 10.95
C LYS A 162 14.73 8.29 12.12
N SER A 163 13.52 8.38 12.67
CA SER A 163 13.07 7.56 13.81
C SER A 163 11.58 7.34 13.80
N VAL A 164 11.16 6.24 14.43
CA VAL A 164 9.77 5.82 14.61
C VAL A 164 9.51 5.69 16.11
N SER A 165 8.44 6.30 16.59
CA SER A 165 7.88 6.08 17.92
C SER A 165 6.44 5.59 17.77
N ALA A 166 6.07 4.51 18.46
CA ALA A 166 4.74 3.94 18.35
C ALA A 166 4.17 3.55 19.71
N THR A 167 2.86 3.68 19.83
CA THR A 167 2.06 3.17 20.93
C THR A 167 0.78 2.52 20.39
N GLY A 168 0.24 1.55 21.12
CA GLY A 168 -0.95 0.85 20.67
C GLY A 168 -1.37 -0.26 21.61
N SER A 169 -2.28 -1.11 21.14
CA SER A 169 -2.75 -2.28 21.88
C SER A 169 -2.81 -3.51 20.95
N LEU A 170 -2.79 -4.69 21.57
CA LEU A 170 -2.89 -5.97 20.87
C LEU A 170 -4.27 -6.58 21.08
N THR A 171 -4.74 -7.29 20.07
CA THR A 171 -5.90 -8.18 20.16
C THR A 171 -5.61 -9.40 21.05
N ALA A 172 -6.63 -10.13 21.42
CA ALA A 172 -6.46 -11.43 22.11
C ALA A 172 -5.67 -12.47 21.28
N THR A 173 -5.55 -12.30 19.96
CA THR A 173 -4.76 -13.16 19.09
C THR A 173 -3.30 -12.72 18.97
N GLY A 174 -2.93 -11.58 19.57
CA GLY A 174 -1.57 -11.06 19.60
C GLY A 174 -1.18 -10.16 18.42
N VAL A 175 -2.08 -9.88 17.47
CA VAL A 175 -1.84 -8.86 16.44
C VAL A 175 -2.23 -7.49 16.95
N ASP A 176 -1.66 -6.41 16.40
CA ASP A 176 -2.02 -5.05 16.75
C ASP A 176 -3.46 -4.72 16.31
N GLU A 177 -4.26 -4.17 17.23
CA GLU A 177 -5.65 -3.78 16.95
C GLU A 177 -5.80 -2.28 16.69
N GLN A 178 -4.94 -1.48 17.29
CA GLN A 178 -4.81 -0.05 17.04
C GLN A 178 -3.39 0.42 17.32
N SER A 179 -2.95 1.41 16.56
CA SER A 179 -1.62 1.97 16.71
C SER A 179 -1.60 3.45 16.34
N ALA A 180 -0.80 4.22 17.07
CA ALA A 180 -0.43 5.58 16.73
C ALA A 180 1.10 5.65 16.57
N LEU A 181 1.55 6.30 15.49
CA LEU A 181 2.97 6.46 15.18
C LEU A 181 3.33 7.94 15.09
N VAL A 182 4.50 8.28 15.62
CA VAL A 182 5.18 9.55 15.38
C VAL A 182 6.47 9.24 14.62
N LEU A 183 6.61 9.82 13.43
CA LEU A 183 7.80 9.69 12.60
C LEU A 183 8.55 11.02 12.61
N ASP A 184 9.84 10.99 12.97
CA ASP A 184 10.71 12.18 12.94
C ASP A 184 11.62 12.12 11.71
N TYR A 185 11.80 13.27 11.07
CA TYR A 185 12.61 13.40 9.85
C TYR A 185 13.85 14.27 10.07
N ALA A 186 14.89 14.05 9.28
CA ALA A 186 16.12 14.83 9.35
C ALA A 186 15.92 16.33 9.06
N SER A 187 14.89 16.69 8.30
CA SER A 187 14.47 18.08 8.03
C SER A 187 13.85 18.80 9.24
N GLY A 188 13.56 18.06 10.34
CA GLY A 188 12.78 18.54 11.47
C GLY A 188 11.26 18.44 11.27
N ALA A 189 10.79 17.92 10.14
CA ALA A 189 9.39 17.59 9.94
C ALA A 189 8.97 16.39 10.79
N GLN A 190 7.67 16.27 11.05
CA GLN A 190 7.07 15.14 11.75
C GLN A 190 5.87 14.58 10.97
N ALA A 191 5.61 13.27 11.12
CA ALA A 191 4.34 12.68 10.73
C ALA A 191 3.64 12.08 11.94
N LEU A 192 2.32 12.34 12.07
CA LEU A 192 1.44 11.78 13.10
C LEU A 192 0.44 10.86 12.40
N LEU A 193 0.55 9.57 12.64
CA LEU A 193 -0.22 8.55 11.94
C LEU A 193 -1.03 7.72 12.93
N SER A 194 -2.22 7.30 12.53
CA SER A 194 -3.00 6.34 13.33
C SER A 194 -3.75 5.33 12.47
N THR A 195 -3.96 4.15 13.05
CA THR A 195 -4.71 3.06 12.42
C THR A 195 -5.49 2.26 13.46
N ASN A 196 -6.60 1.64 13.05
CA ASN A 196 -7.51 0.99 13.99
C ASN A 196 -8.40 -0.06 13.30
N LEU A 197 -8.52 -1.27 13.90
CA LEU A 197 -9.44 -2.32 13.46
C LEU A 197 -10.80 -2.28 14.16
N LEU A 198 -10.95 -1.46 15.23
CA LEU A 198 -12.09 -1.48 16.15
C LEU A 198 -13.15 -0.47 15.78
N VAL A 199 -12.75 0.65 15.15
CA VAL A 199 -13.63 1.76 14.79
C VAL A 199 -13.32 2.26 13.40
N GLN A 200 -14.33 2.80 12.74
CA GLN A 200 -14.15 3.55 11.52
C GLN A 200 -13.67 4.96 11.85
N THR A 201 -12.62 5.41 11.17
CA THR A 201 -12.11 6.78 11.25
C THR A 201 -12.44 7.55 9.96
N PRO A 202 -12.31 8.88 9.93
CA PRO A 202 -12.57 9.65 8.71
C PRO A 202 -11.70 9.27 7.51
N GLY A 203 -10.49 8.75 7.75
CA GLY A 203 -9.54 8.42 6.68
C GLY A 203 -9.02 9.67 6.00
N VAL A 204 -8.53 10.64 6.78
CA VAL A 204 -8.00 11.91 6.27
C VAL A 204 -6.49 11.89 6.15
N ALA A 205 -5.95 12.70 5.22
CA ALA A 205 -4.53 12.90 5.06
C ALA A 205 -4.24 14.37 4.72
N VAL A 206 -3.29 14.96 5.44
CA VAL A 206 -2.91 16.36 5.32
C VAL A 206 -1.39 16.49 5.32
N ALA A 207 -0.84 17.28 4.41
CA ALA A 207 0.55 17.73 4.45
C ALA A 207 0.58 19.26 4.60
N SER A 208 1.23 19.74 5.67
CA SER A 208 1.28 21.15 6.04
C SER A 208 2.70 21.69 5.88
N GLY A 209 2.83 22.70 5.04
CA GLY A 209 4.07 23.44 4.80
C GLY A 209 3.99 24.89 5.27
N SER A 210 5.08 25.64 5.06
CA SER A 210 5.19 27.04 5.45
C SER A 210 4.26 27.96 4.66
N ASP A 211 3.95 27.63 3.41
CA ASP A 211 3.22 28.49 2.48
C ASP A 211 1.78 28.02 2.23
N ALA A 212 1.55 26.72 2.31
CA ALA A 212 0.22 26.14 2.17
C ALA A 212 0.14 24.75 2.81
N ARG A 213 -1.07 24.26 2.95
CA ARG A 213 -1.32 22.84 3.25
C ARG A 213 -2.20 22.21 2.19
N ILE A 214 -1.97 20.94 1.90
CA ILE A 214 -2.84 20.10 1.08
C ILE A 214 -3.66 19.18 1.98
N GLU A 215 -4.97 19.19 1.81
CA GLU A 215 -5.93 18.38 2.55
C GLU A 215 -6.68 17.46 1.58
N PHE A 216 -6.46 16.15 1.69
CA PHE A 216 -7.19 15.17 0.88
C PHE A 216 -8.61 14.98 1.41
N ASP A 217 -9.54 14.69 0.51
CA ASP A 217 -10.89 14.29 0.88
C ASP A 217 -10.86 13.05 1.80
N PRO A 218 -11.89 12.86 2.66
CA PRO A 218 -12.04 11.63 3.44
C PRO A 218 -11.94 10.38 2.58
N LEU A 219 -11.35 9.31 3.15
CA LEU A 219 -10.91 8.12 2.42
C LEU A 219 -9.86 8.45 1.36
N PHE A 220 -8.83 9.21 1.78
CA PHE A 220 -7.73 9.72 0.92
C PHE A 220 -7.09 8.67 0.01
N LEU A 221 -7.23 7.42 0.37
CA LEU A 221 -6.70 6.28 -0.37
C LEU A 221 -7.53 5.88 -1.61
N MET A 222 -8.74 6.45 -1.76
CA MET A 222 -9.70 6.17 -2.84
C MET A 222 -9.79 7.35 -3.83
N PRO A 223 -10.35 7.12 -5.06
CA PRO A 223 -10.63 8.22 -5.99
C PRO A 223 -11.46 9.33 -5.35
N GLY A 224 -10.97 10.55 -5.43
CA GLY A 224 -11.57 11.71 -4.77
C GLY A 224 -10.94 13.01 -5.23
N GLY A 225 -10.50 13.82 -4.27
CA GLY A 225 -9.86 15.08 -4.54
C GLY A 225 -9.08 15.59 -3.33
N PHE A 226 -8.68 16.85 -3.43
CA PHE A 226 -8.02 17.55 -2.34
C PHE A 226 -8.28 19.07 -2.47
N GLN A 227 -7.98 19.81 -1.41
CA GLN A 227 -7.84 21.26 -1.44
C GLN A 227 -6.44 21.67 -1.01
N VAL A 228 -5.93 22.72 -1.63
CA VAL A 228 -4.74 23.44 -1.17
C VAL A 228 -5.21 24.74 -0.53
N VAL A 229 -4.81 24.95 0.71
CA VAL A 229 -5.21 26.12 1.52
C VAL A 229 -3.97 26.96 1.80
N SER A 230 -3.98 28.23 1.39
CA SER A 230 -2.87 29.16 1.65
C SER A 230 -2.66 29.36 3.16
N ALA A 231 -1.39 29.48 3.58
CA ALA A 231 -1.05 29.89 4.94
C ALA A 231 -1.13 31.41 5.14
N HIS A 232 -1.21 32.20 4.05
CA HIS A 232 -1.06 33.64 4.06
C HIS A 232 -2.35 34.42 3.68
N SER A 233 -3.39 33.67 3.22
CA SER A 233 -4.66 34.26 2.77
C SER A 233 -5.80 33.24 2.96
N ASP A 234 -7.04 33.69 2.71
CA ASP A 234 -8.21 32.78 2.71
C ASP A 234 -8.38 32.02 1.38
N GLU A 235 -7.39 32.09 0.49
CA GLU A 235 -7.45 31.43 -0.81
C GLU A 235 -7.38 29.91 -0.68
N ARG A 236 -8.20 29.25 -1.52
CA ARG A 236 -8.27 27.80 -1.63
C ARG A 236 -8.34 27.40 -3.09
N LEU A 237 -7.49 26.42 -3.45
CA LEU A 237 -7.60 25.73 -4.71
C LEU A 237 -8.22 24.36 -4.43
N VAL A 238 -9.25 24.00 -5.18
CA VAL A 238 -9.92 22.69 -5.04
C VAL A 238 -9.70 21.91 -6.32
N TRP A 239 -9.18 20.70 -6.18
CA TRP A 239 -9.05 19.76 -7.28
C TRP A 239 -9.96 18.53 -7.04
N ARG A 240 -10.56 18.02 -8.12
CA ARG A 240 -11.44 16.83 -8.09
C ARG A 240 -11.13 15.93 -9.26
N ASP A 241 -11.12 14.62 -9.00
CA ASP A 241 -11.01 13.63 -10.06
C ASP A 241 -12.25 13.64 -10.96
N ALA A 242 -12.01 13.87 -12.26
CA ALA A 242 -13.03 13.93 -13.29
C ALA A 242 -13.21 12.60 -14.05
N SER A 243 -12.48 11.54 -13.71
CA SER A 243 -12.52 10.25 -14.39
C SER A 243 -13.88 9.54 -14.28
N GLY A 244 -14.65 9.86 -13.23
CA GLY A 244 -15.91 9.18 -12.92
C GLY A 244 -15.74 7.87 -12.16
N LEU A 245 -14.51 7.36 -11.98
CA LEU A 245 -14.25 6.17 -11.16
C LEU A 245 -14.56 6.44 -9.69
N ARG A 246 -15.03 5.40 -8.99
CA ARG A 246 -15.41 5.50 -7.58
C ARG A 246 -14.94 4.29 -6.80
N GLY A 247 -14.59 4.51 -5.53
CA GLY A 247 -14.19 3.44 -4.63
C GLY A 247 -13.13 2.54 -5.26
N ARG A 248 -13.36 1.23 -5.28
CA ARG A 248 -12.42 0.24 -5.80
C ARG A 248 -12.25 0.21 -7.32
N ASP A 249 -13.06 0.95 -8.08
CA ASP A 249 -12.81 1.09 -9.52
C ASP A 249 -11.47 1.79 -9.79
N GLY A 250 -10.96 2.56 -8.81
CA GLY A 250 -9.63 3.17 -8.85
C GLY A 250 -8.46 2.19 -8.96
N LEU A 251 -8.65 0.89 -8.65
CA LEU A 251 -7.65 -0.16 -8.89
C LEU A 251 -7.27 -0.30 -10.38
N ALA A 252 -8.12 0.19 -11.28
CA ALA A 252 -7.83 0.18 -12.71
C ALA A 252 -6.58 1.01 -13.06
N TRP A 253 -6.27 2.07 -12.31
CA TRP A 253 -5.11 2.92 -12.56
C TRP A 253 -3.78 2.19 -12.30
N GLU A 254 -3.68 1.42 -11.22
CA GLU A 254 -2.45 0.65 -10.97
C GLU A 254 -2.27 -0.48 -11.99
N ALA A 255 -3.35 -1.14 -12.41
CA ALA A 255 -3.29 -2.17 -13.44
C ALA A 255 -2.82 -1.59 -14.78
N ALA A 256 -3.31 -0.39 -15.15
CA ALA A 256 -2.84 0.32 -16.34
C ALA A 256 -1.36 0.72 -16.21
N ALA A 257 -0.94 1.20 -15.04
CA ALA A 257 0.45 1.54 -14.78
C ALA A 257 1.39 0.34 -14.91
N VAL A 258 1.02 -0.83 -14.38
CA VAL A 258 1.80 -2.08 -14.57
C VAL A 258 1.99 -2.39 -16.04
N ALA A 259 0.92 -2.37 -16.82
CA ALA A 259 0.99 -2.66 -18.26
C ALA A 259 1.91 -1.67 -18.99
N GLN A 260 1.80 -0.37 -18.68
CA GLN A 260 2.64 0.66 -19.28
C GLN A 260 4.11 0.50 -18.88
N HIS A 261 4.41 0.32 -17.59
CA HIS A 261 5.79 0.16 -17.10
C HIS A 261 6.50 -1.07 -17.71
N ILE A 262 5.77 -2.18 -17.83
CA ILE A 262 6.31 -3.38 -18.53
C ILE A 262 6.57 -3.09 -20.00
N ALA A 263 5.64 -2.41 -20.70
CA ALA A 263 5.81 -2.03 -22.09
C ALA A 263 7.00 -1.07 -22.30
N ASP A 264 7.29 -0.21 -21.31
CA ASP A 264 8.44 0.69 -21.31
C ASP A 264 9.75 -0.01 -20.92
N GLY A 265 9.72 -1.32 -20.64
CA GLY A 265 10.91 -2.12 -20.32
C GLY A 265 11.45 -1.88 -18.90
N LEU A 266 10.63 -1.34 -17.99
CA LEU A 266 11.01 -1.11 -16.60
C LEU A 266 10.98 -2.43 -15.80
N THR A 267 11.77 -2.49 -14.72
CA THR A 267 11.78 -3.63 -13.78
C THR A 267 11.11 -3.33 -12.45
N GLU A 268 10.79 -2.08 -12.19
CA GLU A 268 10.00 -1.61 -11.04
C GLU A 268 9.30 -0.28 -11.39
N SER A 269 8.29 0.12 -10.59
CA SER A 269 7.59 1.37 -10.82
C SER A 269 8.44 2.58 -10.41
N PRO A 270 8.63 3.58 -11.26
CA PRO A 270 9.32 4.81 -10.87
C PRO A 270 8.51 5.65 -9.86
N LEU A 271 7.19 5.44 -9.79
CA LEU A 271 6.30 6.16 -8.88
C LEU A 271 6.29 5.57 -7.48
N HIS A 272 6.50 4.25 -7.36
CA HIS A 272 6.57 3.51 -6.10
C HIS A 272 7.63 2.41 -6.23
N PRO A 273 8.93 2.76 -6.16
CA PRO A 273 10.01 1.79 -6.29
C PRO A 273 10.04 0.82 -5.11
N LEU A 274 10.59 -0.38 -5.33
CA LEU A 274 10.65 -1.43 -4.30
C LEU A 274 11.40 -0.98 -3.03
N ASP A 275 12.36 -0.07 -3.15
CA ASP A 275 13.05 0.48 -1.98
C ASP A 275 12.11 1.32 -1.09
N ARG A 276 11.06 1.94 -1.66
CA ARG A 276 10.01 2.60 -0.88
C ARG A 276 9.15 1.59 -0.14
N SER A 277 8.74 0.51 -0.78
CA SER A 277 8.02 -0.59 -0.12
C SER A 277 8.83 -1.18 1.04
N ILE A 278 10.14 -1.39 0.85
CA ILE A 278 11.05 -1.84 1.93
C ILE A 278 11.05 -0.84 3.09
N SER A 279 11.24 0.45 2.82
CA SER A 279 11.26 1.49 3.86
C SER A 279 9.94 1.57 4.64
N MET A 280 8.81 1.41 3.95
CA MET A 280 7.49 1.36 4.59
C MET A 280 7.37 0.14 5.50
N MET A 281 7.84 -1.03 5.06
CA MET A 281 7.85 -2.23 5.90
C MET A 281 8.76 -2.08 7.12
N GLU A 282 9.90 -1.39 7.01
CA GLU A 282 10.76 -1.07 8.15
C GLU A 282 10.03 -0.22 9.22
N ILE A 283 9.25 0.77 8.77
CA ILE A 283 8.41 1.61 9.67
C ILE A 283 7.36 0.75 10.36
N ILE A 284 6.68 -0.12 9.61
CA ILE A 284 5.64 -1.01 10.12
C ILE A 284 6.22 -2.02 11.11
N ASP A 285 7.36 -2.64 10.79
CA ASP A 285 8.05 -3.59 11.66
C ASP A 285 8.45 -2.95 13.00
N GLU A 286 9.03 -1.75 12.95
CA GLU A 286 9.41 -1.01 14.15
C GLU A 286 8.18 -0.60 14.97
N GLY A 287 7.12 -0.12 14.31
CA GLY A 287 5.85 0.18 14.96
C GLY A 287 5.26 -1.04 15.66
N ARG A 288 5.17 -2.18 14.98
CA ARG A 288 4.66 -3.45 15.53
C ARG A 288 5.51 -3.93 16.71
N ARG A 289 6.84 -3.84 16.61
CA ARG A 289 7.76 -4.19 17.69
C ARG A 289 7.50 -3.34 18.96
N GLN A 290 7.32 -2.02 18.80
CA GLN A 290 7.10 -1.11 19.93
C GLN A 290 5.73 -1.30 20.59
N VAL A 291 4.70 -1.70 19.85
CA VAL A 291 3.39 -2.03 20.45
C VAL A 291 3.33 -3.44 21.05
N GLY A 292 4.45 -4.19 21.01
CA GLY A 292 4.59 -5.50 21.67
C GLY A 292 4.23 -6.69 20.80
N TYR A 293 4.11 -6.51 19.47
CA TYR A 293 3.95 -7.65 18.57
C TYR A 293 5.27 -8.41 18.45
N HIS A 294 5.20 -9.73 18.61
CA HIS A 294 6.30 -10.67 18.41
C HIS A 294 5.84 -11.73 17.41
N PRO A 295 6.46 -11.83 16.20
CA PRO A 295 6.10 -12.77 15.14
C PRO A 295 6.33 -14.24 15.52
#